data_bc11ac4fd2ac59a931627e458c0d397e
#
_entry.id   bc11ac4fd2ac59a931627e458c0d397e
#
_cell.length_a   1.000
_cell.length_b   1.000
_cell.length_c   1.000
_cell.angle_alpha   90.00
_cell.angle_beta   90.00
_cell.angle_gamma   90.00
#
_symmetry.space_group_name_H-M   'P 1'
#
loop_
_entity.id
_entity.type
_entity.pdbx_description
1 polymer ?
#
loop_
_entity_poly.entity_id
_entity_poly.type
_entity_poly.pdbx_seq_one_letter_code
_entity_poly.pdbx_strand_id
1 'polypeptide(L)'
;MSYQLVLICIAALIGIGILLHHPSRTFGIPSLLIFMGVGLLFGNGEFNFVYDNFALTSIVGSIALNIIVFVGGLNTSKESVRVAYREGGVLSTLGVLMTTLLFSILLFYTLDFSFIHCLLFAAIVSSTDAAAVFSILHSKKLKLKEQTDTVLEFESATNDPIALILVVLLTELALAPDNAISASAISLELVTQIFSALVIAFIVGRVCVWLLNHIKLEEYGLIPVFVLVSFVLATYGSEFVGGNILLASYVVGVVIGNGIKRGREVTKHFFNSF
;
A
#
# COMPACT_ATOMS: atom_id res chain seq x y z
N MET A 1 3.26 13.42 -27.38
CA MET A 1 4.64 13.59 -26.86
C MET A 1 5.54 12.49 -27.39
N SER A 2 6.80 12.80 -27.78
CA SER A 2 7.74 11.75 -28.15
C SER A 2 8.08 10.94 -26.89
N TYR A 3 8.30 9.63 -27.05
CA TYR A 3 8.63 8.74 -25.89
C TYR A 3 9.91 9.21 -25.15
N GLN A 4 10.84 9.84 -25.87
CA GLN A 4 12.06 10.43 -25.31
C GLN A 4 11.76 11.54 -24.29
N LEU A 5 10.83 12.42 -24.61
CA LEU A 5 10.43 13.50 -23.71
C LEU A 5 9.77 12.96 -22.44
N VAL A 6 8.95 11.93 -22.57
CA VAL A 6 8.34 11.24 -21.41
C VAL A 6 9.42 10.67 -20.49
N LEU A 7 10.42 9.98 -21.04
CA LEU A 7 11.53 9.43 -20.27
C LEU A 7 12.36 10.52 -19.57
N ILE A 8 12.62 11.63 -20.25
CA ILE A 8 13.33 12.79 -19.68
C ILE A 8 12.52 13.38 -18.51
N CYS A 9 11.21 13.57 -18.69
CA CYS A 9 10.35 14.10 -17.63
C CYS A 9 10.32 13.15 -16.42
N ILE A 10 10.19 11.85 -16.64
CA ILE A 10 10.22 10.85 -15.55
C ILE A 10 11.57 10.89 -14.82
N ALA A 11 12.67 10.90 -15.56
CA ALA A 11 14.01 10.98 -14.97
C ALA A 11 14.22 12.29 -14.19
N ALA A 12 13.74 13.42 -14.71
CA ALA A 12 13.79 14.71 -14.02
C ALA A 12 12.96 14.71 -12.74
N LEU A 13 11.72 14.16 -12.78
CA LEU A 13 10.85 14.07 -11.60
C LEU A 13 11.48 13.17 -10.51
N ILE A 14 12.04 12.04 -10.89
CA ILE A 14 12.76 11.15 -9.95
C ILE A 14 13.97 11.88 -9.37
N GLY A 15 14.75 12.56 -10.19
CA GLY A 15 15.92 13.34 -9.75
C GLY A 15 15.56 14.45 -8.78
N ILE A 16 14.52 15.23 -9.08
CA ILE A 16 13.97 16.26 -8.19
C ILE A 16 13.50 15.63 -6.88
N GLY A 17 12.80 14.50 -6.95
CA GLY A 17 12.33 13.77 -5.79
C GLY A 17 13.46 13.37 -4.84
N ILE A 18 14.54 12.81 -5.37
CA ILE A 18 15.71 12.43 -4.59
C ILE A 18 16.37 13.66 -3.95
N LEU A 19 16.50 14.76 -4.68
CA LEU A 19 17.07 16.01 -4.17
C LEU A 19 16.22 16.63 -3.06
N LEU A 20 14.90 16.55 -3.16
CA LEU A 20 13.96 17.09 -2.17
C LEU A 20 13.78 16.19 -0.92
N HIS A 21 14.27 14.95 -0.96
CA HIS A 21 14.17 14.04 0.19
C HIS A 21 14.93 14.57 1.42
N HIS A 22 16.13 15.11 1.23
CA HIS A 22 16.93 15.62 2.34
C HIS A 22 16.32 16.87 3.03
N PRO A 23 15.87 17.91 2.30
CA PRO A 23 15.15 19.04 2.90
C PRO A 23 13.87 18.61 3.63
N SER A 24 13.11 17.66 3.08
CA SER A 24 11.91 17.09 3.68
C SER A 24 12.16 16.65 5.13
N ARG A 25 13.19 15.85 5.35
CA ARG A 25 13.58 15.36 6.70
C ARG A 25 13.99 16.48 7.64
N THR A 26 14.62 17.54 7.14
CA THR A 26 15.09 18.69 7.95
C THR A 26 13.94 19.57 8.41
N PHE A 27 12.96 19.80 7.52
CA PHE A 27 11.78 20.62 7.83
C PHE A 27 10.65 19.84 8.50
N GLY A 28 10.75 18.50 8.59
CA GLY A 28 9.70 17.64 9.14
C GLY A 28 8.42 17.61 8.30
N ILE A 29 8.54 17.93 7.00
CA ILE A 29 7.43 17.83 6.04
C ILE A 29 7.51 16.44 5.41
N PRO A 30 6.44 15.62 5.44
CA PRO A 30 6.43 14.34 4.75
C PRO A 30 6.77 14.51 3.25
N SER A 31 7.70 13.70 2.76
CA SER A 31 8.14 13.76 1.35
C SER A 31 6.97 13.59 0.36
N LEU A 32 5.95 12.82 0.75
CA LEU A 32 4.70 12.65 0.00
C LEU A 32 4.02 13.98 -0.33
N LEU A 33 3.94 14.91 0.64
CA LEU A 33 3.34 16.23 0.42
C LEU A 33 4.16 17.08 -0.56
N ILE A 34 5.49 16.94 -0.53
CA ILE A 34 6.37 17.64 -1.48
C ILE A 34 6.14 17.10 -2.89
N PHE A 35 6.09 15.76 -3.07
CA PHE A 35 5.81 15.16 -4.38
C PHE A 35 4.43 15.54 -4.92
N MET A 36 3.42 15.57 -4.03
CA MET A 36 2.08 16.00 -4.38
C MET A 36 2.07 17.47 -4.81
N GLY A 37 2.79 18.35 -4.10
CA GLY A 37 2.96 19.74 -4.47
C GLY A 37 3.65 19.92 -5.83
N VAL A 38 4.72 19.17 -6.09
CA VAL A 38 5.40 19.15 -7.40
C VAL A 38 4.43 18.65 -8.49
N GLY A 39 3.66 17.58 -8.23
CA GLY A 39 2.66 17.07 -9.16
C GLY A 39 1.56 18.09 -9.48
N LEU A 40 1.10 18.86 -8.49
CA LEU A 40 0.13 19.94 -8.69
C LEU A 40 0.69 21.08 -9.53
N LEU A 41 1.96 21.44 -9.34
CA LEU A 41 2.62 22.50 -10.12
C LEU A 41 2.83 22.09 -11.58
N PHE A 42 3.20 20.84 -11.84
CA PHE A 42 3.44 20.33 -13.19
C PHE A 42 2.21 19.71 -13.87
N GLY A 43 1.11 19.51 -13.13
CA GLY A 43 -0.14 18.99 -13.65
C GLY A 43 -0.91 20.03 -14.48
N ASN A 44 -2.23 20.00 -14.43
CA ASN A 44 -3.13 20.89 -15.17
C ASN A 44 -3.07 22.36 -14.70
N GLY A 45 -1.91 22.79 -14.16
CA GLY A 45 -1.68 24.13 -13.64
C GLY A 45 -1.07 25.11 -14.66
N GLU A 46 -0.30 26.06 -14.14
CA GLU A 46 0.24 27.23 -14.88
C GLU A 46 1.19 26.88 -16.05
N PHE A 47 1.76 25.67 -16.07
CA PHE A 47 2.70 25.25 -17.13
C PHE A 47 2.06 24.61 -18.35
N ASN A 48 0.73 24.55 -18.46
CA ASN A 48 -0.02 24.00 -19.60
C ASN A 48 0.36 22.55 -20.00
N PHE A 49 0.92 21.77 -19.08
CA PHE A 49 1.10 20.34 -19.27
C PHE A 49 -0.22 19.63 -18.97
N VAL A 50 -1.08 19.53 -19.97
CA VAL A 50 -2.31 18.76 -19.85
C VAL A 50 -1.94 17.28 -19.85
N TYR A 51 -2.01 16.65 -18.66
CA TYR A 51 -1.86 15.22 -18.52
C TYR A 51 -3.25 14.60 -18.29
N ASP A 52 -3.73 13.89 -19.31
CA ASP A 52 -5.14 13.44 -19.42
C ASP A 52 -5.25 11.90 -19.45
N ASN A 53 -4.15 11.19 -19.18
CA ASN A 53 -4.13 9.74 -19.31
C ASN A 53 -4.40 9.04 -17.97
N PHE A 54 -5.67 9.02 -17.56
CA PHE A 54 -6.10 8.37 -16.32
C PHE A 54 -5.80 6.87 -16.28
N ALA A 55 -5.85 6.19 -17.43
CA ALA A 55 -5.54 4.76 -17.53
C ALA A 55 -4.07 4.49 -17.16
N LEU A 56 -3.13 5.27 -17.71
CA LEU A 56 -1.71 5.15 -17.37
C LEU A 56 -1.46 5.52 -15.91
N THR A 57 -2.10 6.57 -15.40
CA THR A 57 -2.02 6.96 -13.98
C THR A 57 -2.49 5.85 -13.06
N SER A 58 -3.60 5.19 -13.39
CA SER A 58 -4.13 4.06 -12.63
C SER A 58 -3.15 2.89 -12.59
N ILE A 59 -2.57 2.52 -13.74
CA ILE A 59 -1.58 1.42 -13.82
C ILE A 59 -0.34 1.74 -12.99
N VAL A 60 0.25 2.93 -13.16
CA VAL A 60 1.46 3.34 -12.43
C VAL A 60 1.17 3.43 -10.93
N GLY A 61 0.03 4.02 -10.56
CA GLY A 61 -0.42 4.13 -9.17
C GLY A 61 -0.63 2.76 -8.53
N SER A 62 -1.26 1.83 -9.22
CA SER A 62 -1.48 0.47 -8.73
C SER A 62 -0.16 -0.28 -8.52
N ILE A 63 0.78 -0.20 -9.46
CA ILE A 63 2.10 -0.81 -9.32
C ILE A 63 2.86 -0.22 -8.13
N ALA A 64 2.86 1.12 -8.01
CA ALA A 64 3.52 1.80 -6.90
C ALA A 64 2.91 1.41 -5.55
N LEU A 65 1.57 1.40 -5.44
CA LEU A 65 0.86 1.00 -4.23
C LEU A 65 1.17 -0.46 -3.85
N ASN A 66 1.18 -1.38 -4.82
CA ASN A 66 1.52 -2.78 -4.58
C ASN A 66 2.95 -2.94 -4.04
N ILE A 67 3.91 -2.16 -4.57
CA ILE A 67 5.30 -2.16 -4.08
C ILE A 67 5.37 -1.61 -2.64
N ILE A 68 4.69 -0.50 -2.36
CA ILE A 68 4.66 0.10 -1.01
C ILE A 68 4.10 -0.90 0.02
N VAL A 69 2.98 -1.52 -0.30
CA VAL A 69 2.34 -2.52 0.58
C VAL A 69 3.22 -3.77 0.75
N PHE A 70 3.89 -4.21 -0.33
CA PHE A 70 4.88 -5.30 -0.25
C PHE A 70 6.05 -4.95 0.67
N VAL A 71 6.60 -3.74 0.57
CA VAL A 71 7.69 -3.24 1.43
C VAL A 71 7.24 -3.17 2.89
N GLY A 72 6.03 -2.70 3.14
CA GLY A 72 5.40 -2.76 4.46
C GLY A 72 5.38 -4.17 5.03
N GLY A 73 4.91 -5.15 4.23
CA GLY A 73 4.95 -6.56 4.60
C GLY A 73 6.37 -7.11 4.83
N LEU A 74 7.32 -6.76 3.96
CA LEU A 74 8.73 -7.18 4.07
C LEU A 74 9.39 -6.71 5.37
N ASN A 75 9.00 -5.54 5.85
CA ASN A 75 9.51 -4.95 7.08
C ASN A 75 8.77 -5.44 8.34
N THR A 76 7.55 -5.96 8.19
CA THR A 76 6.77 -6.49 9.31
C THR A 76 7.43 -7.74 9.90
N SER A 77 7.91 -7.66 11.14
CA SER A 77 8.54 -8.79 11.82
C SER A 77 7.51 -9.71 12.47
N LYS A 78 7.87 -10.99 12.69
CA LYS A 78 7.02 -11.93 13.47
C LYS A 78 6.80 -11.45 14.90
N GLU A 79 7.81 -10.82 15.47
CA GLU A 79 7.76 -10.24 16.81
C GLU A 79 6.76 -9.08 16.84
N SER A 80 6.81 -8.18 15.85
CA SER A 80 5.86 -7.07 15.72
C SER A 80 4.43 -7.59 15.57
N VAL A 81 4.21 -8.59 14.71
CA VAL A 81 2.90 -9.23 14.56
C VAL A 81 2.43 -9.80 15.89
N ARG A 82 3.28 -10.53 16.61
CA ARG A 82 2.91 -11.17 17.88
C ARG A 82 2.54 -10.15 18.96
N VAL A 83 3.17 -9.00 18.96
CA VAL A 83 2.91 -7.92 19.91
C VAL A 83 1.66 -7.13 19.53
N ALA A 84 1.53 -6.79 18.25
CA ALA A 84 0.54 -5.82 17.79
C ALA A 84 -0.74 -6.43 17.21
N TYR A 85 -0.84 -7.77 17.06
CA TYR A 85 -1.94 -8.40 16.30
C TYR A 85 -3.35 -8.14 16.88
N ARG A 86 -3.47 -7.98 18.20
CA ARG A 86 -4.76 -7.69 18.83
C ARG A 86 -5.13 -6.23 18.67
N GLU A 87 -4.32 -5.36 19.20
CA GLU A 87 -4.56 -3.91 19.20
C GLU A 87 -4.54 -3.36 17.77
N GLY A 88 -3.50 -3.66 17.01
CA GLY A 88 -3.36 -3.22 15.63
C GLY A 88 -4.41 -3.85 14.70
N GLY A 89 -4.76 -5.13 14.90
CA GLY A 89 -5.82 -5.79 14.15
C GLY A 89 -7.21 -5.21 14.41
N VAL A 90 -7.52 -4.86 15.65
CA VAL A 90 -8.78 -4.17 16.00
C VAL A 90 -8.80 -2.76 15.43
N LEU A 91 -7.70 -2.03 15.54
CA LEU A 91 -7.60 -0.66 15.00
C LEU A 91 -7.71 -0.64 13.48
N SER A 92 -7.01 -1.54 12.79
CA SER A 92 -7.04 -1.60 11.33
C SER A 92 -8.38 -2.08 10.75
N THR A 93 -9.20 -2.80 11.51
CA THR A 93 -10.52 -3.30 11.07
C THR A 93 -11.65 -2.42 11.59
N LEU A 94 -11.92 -2.49 12.90
CA LEU A 94 -13.00 -1.72 13.51
C LEU A 94 -12.72 -0.22 13.46
N GLY A 95 -11.46 0.22 13.57
CA GLY A 95 -11.06 1.61 13.43
C GLY A 95 -11.44 2.15 12.06
N VAL A 96 -11.04 1.47 10.98
CA VAL A 96 -11.37 1.84 9.59
C VAL A 96 -12.89 1.89 9.39
N LEU A 97 -13.63 0.86 9.83
CA LEU A 97 -15.10 0.83 9.69
C LEU A 97 -15.78 1.96 10.46
N MET A 98 -15.37 2.20 11.70
CA MET A 98 -15.93 3.28 12.53
C MET A 98 -15.59 4.66 11.98
N THR A 99 -14.35 4.88 11.54
CA THR A 99 -13.94 6.14 10.90
C THR A 99 -14.74 6.39 9.65
N THR A 100 -14.87 5.37 8.78
CA THR A 100 -15.67 5.45 7.56
C THR A 100 -17.13 5.80 7.88
N LEU A 101 -17.75 5.11 8.83
CA LEU A 101 -19.15 5.33 9.19
C LEU A 101 -19.38 6.72 9.79
N LEU A 102 -18.58 7.12 10.79
CA LEU A 102 -18.74 8.40 11.46
C LEU A 102 -18.47 9.57 10.51
N PHE A 103 -17.44 9.45 9.68
CA PHE A 103 -17.11 10.50 8.72
C PHE A 103 -18.14 10.58 7.59
N SER A 104 -18.68 9.45 7.12
CA SER A 104 -19.75 9.46 6.12
C SER A 104 -21.03 10.11 6.63
N ILE A 105 -21.39 9.88 7.91
CA ILE A 105 -22.53 10.55 8.55
C ILE A 105 -22.30 12.06 8.59
N LEU A 106 -21.11 12.50 9.00
CA LEU A 106 -20.77 13.93 9.01
C LEU A 106 -20.90 14.54 7.61
N LEU A 107 -20.34 13.89 6.59
CA LEU A 107 -20.41 14.35 5.19
C LEU A 107 -21.85 14.39 4.67
N PHE A 108 -22.66 13.40 4.99
CA PHE A 108 -24.06 13.33 4.57
C PHE A 108 -24.89 14.49 5.11
N TYR A 109 -24.64 14.94 6.35
CA TYR A 109 -25.32 16.09 6.93
C TYR A 109 -24.74 17.45 6.52
N THR A 110 -23.50 17.48 6.00
CA THR A 110 -22.83 18.74 5.62
C THR A 110 -22.82 18.99 4.12
N LEU A 111 -22.92 17.94 3.32
CA LEU A 111 -22.85 17.99 1.86
C LEU A 111 -24.09 17.35 1.24
N ASP A 112 -24.59 17.91 0.13
CA ASP A 112 -25.74 17.38 -0.61
C ASP A 112 -25.37 16.18 -1.52
N PHE A 113 -24.67 15.17 -0.95
CA PHE A 113 -24.35 13.93 -1.64
C PHE A 113 -25.18 12.76 -1.14
N SER A 114 -25.38 11.74 -2.00
CA SER A 114 -26.02 10.51 -1.54
C SER A 114 -25.13 9.79 -0.52
N PHE A 115 -25.75 9.07 0.41
CA PHE A 115 -25.03 8.40 1.50
C PHE A 115 -23.96 7.43 1.01
N ILE A 116 -24.18 6.74 -0.13
CA ILE A 116 -23.18 5.82 -0.72
C ILE A 116 -21.93 6.57 -1.19
N HIS A 117 -22.06 7.76 -1.78
CA HIS A 117 -20.92 8.58 -2.16
C HIS A 117 -20.16 9.13 -0.94
N CYS A 118 -20.88 9.47 0.13
CA CYS A 118 -20.27 9.86 1.40
C CYS A 118 -19.49 8.69 2.03
N LEU A 119 -20.05 7.47 2.00
CA LEU A 119 -19.38 6.26 2.46
C LEU A 119 -18.11 5.97 1.65
N LEU A 120 -18.20 6.06 0.32
CA LEU A 120 -17.07 5.83 -0.57
C LEU A 120 -15.94 6.83 -0.30
N PHE A 121 -16.25 8.11 -0.21
CA PHE A 121 -15.26 9.14 0.12
C PHE A 121 -14.65 8.90 1.51
N ALA A 122 -15.47 8.60 2.51
CA ALA A 122 -15.01 8.32 3.86
C ALA A 122 -14.11 7.08 3.92
N ALA A 123 -14.41 6.03 3.16
CA ALA A 123 -13.59 4.84 3.07
C ALA A 123 -12.20 5.12 2.49
N ILE A 124 -12.12 5.94 1.43
CA ILE A 124 -10.84 6.36 0.84
C ILE A 124 -9.95 7.08 1.85
N VAL A 125 -10.55 7.93 2.70
CA VAL A 125 -9.82 8.76 3.68
C VAL A 125 -9.58 8.02 5.00
N SER A 126 -10.18 6.85 5.20
CA SER A 126 -10.09 6.11 6.47
C SER A 126 -8.76 5.40 6.70
N SER A 127 -7.99 5.18 5.65
CA SER A 127 -6.62 4.62 5.75
C SER A 127 -5.66 5.66 6.31
N THR A 128 -4.75 5.24 7.19
CA THR A 128 -3.76 6.09 7.86
C THR A 128 -2.35 5.71 7.42
N ASP A 129 -1.46 6.72 7.29
CA ASP A 129 -0.05 6.53 6.93
C ASP A 129 0.87 6.73 8.13
N ALA A 130 1.42 5.64 8.65
CA ALA A 130 2.39 5.67 9.73
C ALA A 130 3.71 6.33 9.32
N ALA A 131 4.13 6.27 8.07
CA ALA A 131 5.39 6.84 7.62
C ALA A 131 5.40 8.36 7.77
N ALA A 132 4.29 9.03 7.46
CA ALA A 132 4.11 10.46 7.70
C ALA A 132 4.22 10.81 9.19
N VAL A 133 3.57 10.02 10.07
CA VAL A 133 3.61 10.22 11.52
C VAL A 133 5.03 10.02 12.05
N PHE A 134 5.72 8.93 11.67
CA PHE A 134 7.10 8.68 12.10
C PHE A 134 8.07 9.75 11.59
N SER A 135 7.88 10.26 10.37
CA SER A 135 8.68 11.39 9.86
C SER A 135 8.62 12.60 10.79
N ILE A 136 7.42 12.95 11.25
CA ILE A 136 7.21 14.06 12.19
C ILE A 136 7.82 13.75 13.58
N LEU A 137 7.58 12.56 14.10
CA LEU A 137 8.11 12.13 15.40
C LEU A 137 9.65 12.15 15.43
N HIS A 138 10.29 11.62 14.38
CA HIS A 138 11.75 11.62 14.26
C HIS A 138 12.32 13.04 14.12
N SER A 139 11.68 13.93 13.36
CA SER A 139 12.14 15.33 13.22
C SER A 139 12.12 16.07 14.55
N LYS A 140 11.13 15.77 15.41
CA LYS A 140 10.98 16.35 16.75
C LYS A 140 11.68 15.55 17.85
N LYS A 141 12.39 14.46 17.52
CA LYS A 141 13.05 13.55 18.47
C LYS A 141 12.11 12.99 19.54
N LEU A 142 10.83 12.85 19.22
CA LEU A 142 9.84 12.26 20.10
C LEU A 142 9.88 10.73 19.97
N LYS A 143 9.74 10.04 21.10
CA LYS A 143 9.62 8.58 21.16
C LYS A 143 8.24 8.22 21.70
N LEU A 144 7.60 7.24 21.07
CA LEU A 144 6.36 6.68 21.57
C LEU A 144 6.64 5.73 22.73
N LYS A 145 5.66 5.59 23.62
CA LYS A 145 5.76 4.71 24.80
C LYS A 145 5.25 3.30 24.45
N GLU A 146 5.73 2.31 25.21
CA GLU A 146 5.11 0.96 25.33
C GLU A 146 4.78 0.29 24.01
N GLN A 147 5.72 0.22 23.05
CA GLN A 147 5.52 -0.47 21.78
C GLN A 147 4.38 0.12 20.90
N THR A 148 3.92 1.33 21.20
CA THR A 148 2.90 2.04 20.40
C THR A 148 3.39 2.27 18.97
N ASP A 149 4.69 2.42 18.77
CA ASP A 149 5.33 2.46 17.45
C ASP A 149 5.06 1.18 16.64
N THR A 150 5.25 0.02 17.26
CA THR A 150 5.01 -1.29 16.64
C THR A 150 3.51 -1.50 16.31
N VAL A 151 2.62 -1.06 17.21
CA VAL A 151 1.16 -1.15 16.97
C VAL A 151 0.75 -0.23 15.83
N LEU A 152 1.27 1.00 15.78
CA LEU A 152 0.98 1.98 14.74
C LEU A 152 1.50 1.51 13.37
N GLU A 153 2.72 0.95 13.31
CA GLU A 153 3.30 0.39 12.09
C GLU A 153 2.48 -0.80 11.58
N PHE A 154 2.07 -1.70 12.48
CA PHE A 154 1.27 -2.86 12.14
C PHE A 154 -0.15 -2.44 11.70
N GLU A 155 -0.78 -1.51 12.41
CA GLU A 155 -2.11 -0.96 12.09
C GLU A 155 -2.09 -0.35 10.70
N SER A 156 -1.17 0.57 10.42
CA SER A 156 -1.05 1.23 9.12
C SER A 156 -0.79 0.24 7.97
N ALA A 157 0.12 -0.71 8.15
CA ALA A 157 0.38 -1.73 7.13
C ALA A 157 -0.82 -2.66 6.86
N THR A 158 -1.76 -2.77 7.80
CA THR A 158 -2.92 -3.67 7.71
C THR A 158 -4.19 -2.93 7.32
N ASN A 159 -4.33 -1.65 7.66
CA ASN A 159 -5.52 -0.87 7.33
C ASN A 159 -5.63 -0.57 5.82
N ASP A 160 -4.51 -0.39 5.10
CA ASP A 160 -4.50 -0.15 3.66
C ASP A 160 -5.24 -1.23 2.86
N PRO A 161 -4.91 -2.54 2.99
CA PRO A 161 -5.67 -3.60 2.34
C PRO A 161 -7.15 -3.61 2.71
N ILE A 162 -7.48 -3.31 3.98
CA ILE A 162 -8.87 -3.32 4.48
C ILE A 162 -9.65 -2.15 3.90
N ALA A 163 -9.08 -0.95 3.93
CA ALA A 163 -9.70 0.23 3.33
C ALA A 163 -9.93 0.05 1.81
N LEU A 164 -8.97 -0.56 1.10
CA LEU A 164 -9.15 -0.84 -0.32
C LEU A 164 -10.29 -1.83 -0.58
N ILE A 165 -10.36 -2.93 0.16
CA ILE A 165 -11.48 -3.90 0.04
C ILE A 165 -12.81 -3.16 0.23
N LEU A 166 -12.88 -2.29 1.24
CA LEU A 166 -14.07 -1.49 1.52
C LEU A 166 -14.39 -0.52 0.36
N VAL A 167 -13.38 0.15 -0.20
CA VAL A 167 -13.54 1.06 -1.35
C VAL A 167 -14.05 0.32 -2.58
N VAL A 168 -13.45 -0.84 -2.91
CA VAL A 168 -13.89 -1.66 -4.05
C VAL A 168 -15.36 -2.07 -3.87
N LEU A 169 -15.72 -2.60 -2.70
CA LEU A 169 -17.09 -2.99 -2.37
C LEU A 169 -18.08 -1.83 -2.53
N LEU A 170 -17.76 -0.67 -1.94
CA LEU A 170 -18.63 0.50 -2.02
C LEU A 170 -18.72 1.07 -3.43
N THR A 171 -17.67 0.93 -4.25
CA THR A 171 -17.68 1.32 -5.65
C THR A 171 -18.62 0.44 -6.45
N GLU A 172 -18.58 -0.87 -6.27
CA GLU A 172 -19.52 -1.81 -6.91
C GLU A 172 -20.96 -1.52 -6.52
N LEU A 173 -21.23 -1.25 -5.24
CA LEU A 173 -22.56 -0.86 -4.77
C LEU A 173 -23.03 0.48 -5.36
N ALA A 174 -22.12 1.44 -5.54
CA ALA A 174 -22.44 2.74 -6.12
C ALA A 174 -22.74 2.66 -7.62
N LEU A 175 -22.07 1.77 -8.35
CA LEU A 175 -22.22 1.60 -9.79
C LEU A 175 -23.43 0.73 -10.18
N ALA A 176 -23.94 -0.12 -9.31
CA ALA A 176 -25.04 -1.04 -9.57
C ALA A 176 -26.18 -0.89 -8.53
N PRO A 177 -26.81 0.30 -8.38
CA PRO A 177 -27.82 0.54 -7.34
C PRO A 177 -29.10 -0.29 -7.52
N ASP A 178 -29.44 -0.68 -8.76
CA ASP A 178 -30.69 -1.40 -9.09
C ASP A 178 -30.53 -2.94 -9.12
N ASN A 179 -29.30 -3.42 -9.18
CA ASN A 179 -29.05 -4.85 -9.00
C ASN A 179 -28.95 -5.12 -7.51
N ALA A 180 -29.97 -5.72 -6.95
CA ALA A 180 -29.92 -6.23 -5.59
C ALA A 180 -28.84 -7.33 -5.52
N ILE A 181 -27.57 -6.90 -5.47
CA ILE A 181 -26.45 -7.80 -5.20
C ILE A 181 -26.76 -8.36 -3.82
N SER A 182 -27.06 -9.63 -3.76
CA SER A 182 -27.36 -10.29 -2.48
C SER A 182 -26.18 -10.10 -1.55
N ALA A 183 -26.43 -9.68 -0.31
CA ALA A 183 -25.37 -9.57 0.70
C ALA A 183 -24.54 -10.87 0.83
N SER A 184 -25.14 -12.02 0.51
CA SER A 184 -24.46 -13.32 0.45
C SER A 184 -23.50 -13.42 -0.74
N ALA A 185 -23.81 -12.85 -1.89
CA ALA A 185 -22.92 -12.85 -3.05
C ALA A 185 -21.68 -11.98 -2.78
N ILE A 186 -21.88 -10.78 -2.23
CA ILE A 186 -20.79 -9.89 -1.82
C ILE A 186 -19.89 -10.57 -0.78
N SER A 187 -20.48 -11.18 0.25
CA SER A 187 -19.69 -11.85 1.28
C SER A 187 -18.89 -13.04 0.74
N LEU A 188 -19.45 -13.80 -0.19
CA LEU A 188 -18.77 -14.92 -0.85
C LEU A 188 -17.59 -14.41 -1.70
N GLU A 189 -17.81 -13.35 -2.47
CA GLU A 189 -16.77 -12.74 -3.29
C GLU A 189 -15.61 -12.21 -2.45
N LEU A 190 -15.89 -11.48 -1.37
CA LEU A 190 -14.86 -11.01 -0.42
C LEU A 190 -14.08 -12.18 0.19
N VAL A 191 -14.77 -13.24 0.62
CA VAL A 191 -14.11 -14.43 1.17
C VAL A 191 -13.21 -15.09 0.13
N THR A 192 -13.66 -15.21 -1.11
CA THR A 192 -12.86 -15.79 -2.20
C THR A 192 -11.66 -14.92 -2.54
N GLN A 193 -11.82 -13.60 -2.60
CA GLN A 193 -10.73 -12.65 -2.84
C GLN A 193 -9.66 -12.73 -1.75
N ILE A 194 -10.06 -12.75 -0.47
CA ILE A 194 -9.15 -12.85 0.66
C ILE A 194 -8.45 -14.22 0.68
N PHE A 195 -9.22 -15.30 0.54
CA PHE A 195 -8.68 -16.66 0.60
C PHE A 195 -7.68 -16.95 -0.52
N SER A 196 -8.02 -16.59 -1.76
CA SER A 196 -7.13 -16.75 -2.92
C SER A 196 -5.84 -15.96 -2.75
N ALA A 197 -5.94 -14.72 -2.29
CA ALA A 197 -4.77 -13.88 -2.00
C ALA A 197 -3.84 -14.52 -0.98
N LEU A 198 -4.39 -14.97 0.15
CA LEU A 198 -3.62 -15.61 1.23
C LEU A 198 -2.92 -16.88 0.74
N VAL A 199 -3.64 -17.76 0.04
CA VAL A 199 -3.10 -19.05 -0.42
C VAL A 199 -1.98 -18.85 -1.45
N ILE A 200 -2.23 -18.06 -2.50
CA ILE A 200 -1.23 -17.84 -3.57
C ILE A 200 0.00 -17.13 -3.01
N ALA A 201 -0.19 -16.04 -2.25
CA ALA A 201 0.94 -15.31 -1.68
C ALA A 201 1.75 -16.14 -0.70
N PHE A 202 1.11 -16.97 0.11
CA PHE A 202 1.79 -17.86 1.03
C PHE A 202 2.59 -18.94 0.29
N ILE A 203 2.01 -19.60 -0.73
CA ILE A 203 2.70 -20.63 -1.51
C ILE A 203 3.91 -20.03 -2.22
N VAL A 204 3.71 -18.95 -2.99
CA VAL A 204 4.81 -18.31 -3.75
C VAL A 204 5.89 -17.79 -2.80
N GLY A 205 5.50 -17.14 -1.70
CA GLY A 205 6.44 -16.65 -0.70
C GLY A 205 7.26 -17.78 -0.05
N ARG A 206 6.61 -18.92 0.28
CA ARG A 206 7.30 -20.08 0.85
C ARG A 206 8.25 -20.75 -0.14
N VAL A 207 7.85 -20.85 -1.40
CA VAL A 207 8.72 -21.37 -2.48
C VAL A 207 9.92 -20.45 -2.66
N CYS A 208 9.72 -19.13 -2.71
CA CYS A 208 10.79 -18.15 -2.79
C CYS A 208 11.80 -18.32 -1.63
N VAL A 209 11.29 -18.35 -0.40
CA VAL A 209 12.11 -18.53 0.80
C VAL A 209 12.87 -19.85 0.77
N TRP A 210 12.21 -20.92 0.36
CA TRP A 210 12.86 -22.24 0.25
C TRP A 210 13.99 -22.22 -0.77
N LEU A 211 13.74 -21.67 -1.96
CA LEU A 211 14.75 -21.55 -3.01
C LEU A 211 15.95 -20.72 -2.56
N LEU A 212 15.72 -19.51 -2.02
CA LEU A 212 16.80 -18.61 -1.57
C LEU A 212 17.62 -19.17 -0.41
N ASN A 213 17.03 -19.99 0.43
CA ASN A 213 17.76 -20.61 1.54
C ASN A 213 18.56 -21.86 1.13
N HIS A 214 18.20 -22.53 0.00
CA HIS A 214 18.87 -23.75 -0.47
C HIS A 214 19.83 -23.49 -1.64
N ILE A 215 19.47 -22.59 -2.53
CA ILE A 215 20.32 -22.23 -3.67
C ILE A 215 21.39 -21.24 -3.19
N LYS A 216 22.66 -21.59 -3.44
CA LYS A 216 23.77 -20.67 -3.19
C LYS A 216 23.88 -19.73 -4.39
N LEU A 217 23.23 -18.58 -4.32
CA LEU A 217 23.48 -17.50 -5.27
C LEU A 217 24.84 -16.88 -4.93
N GLU A 218 25.76 -16.91 -5.88
CA GLU A 218 27.10 -16.34 -5.72
C GLU A 218 27.06 -14.81 -5.66
N GLU A 219 26.12 -14.21 -6.41
CA GLU A 219 25.92 -12.76 -6.45
C GLU A 219 24.76 -12.33 -5.57
N TYR A 220 25.07 -11.62 -4.50
CA TYR A 220 24.07 -11.08 -3.56
C TYR A 220 23.05 -10.12 -4.23
N GLY A 221 23.44 -9.45 -5.31
CA GLY A 221 22.58 -8.55 -6.09
C GLY A 221 21.40 -9.25 -6.78
N LEU A 222 21.49 -10.57 -7.03
CA LEU A 222 20.42 -11.35 -7.64
C LEU A 222 19.29 -11.67 -6.65
N ILE A 223 19.55 -11.61 -5.34
CA ILE A 223 18.54 -11.92 -4.32
C ILE A 223 17.35 -10.95 -4.38
N PRO A 224 17.54 -9.62 -4.34
CA PRO A 224 16.42 -8.68 -4.49
C PRO A 224 15.65 -8.83 -5.81
N VAL A 225 16.35 -9.14 -6.90
CA VAL A 225 15.73 -9.38 -8.21
C VAL A 225 14.81 -10.61 -8.16
N PHE A 226 15.28 -11.71 -7.55
CA PHE A 226 14.46 -12.90 -7.38
C PHE A 226 13.26 -12.67 -6.46
N VAL A 227 13.44 -11.86 -5.43
CA VAL A 227 12.35 -11.42 -4.56
C VAL A 227 11.33 -10.57 -5.34
N LEU A 228 11.79 -9.66 -6.22
CA LEU A 228 10.91 -8.89 -7.10
C LEU A 228 10.10 -9.79 -8.04
N VAL A 229 10.72 -10.80 -8.65
CA VAL A 229 10.02 -11.80 -9.46
C VAL A 229 8.96 -12.52 -8.63
N SER A 230 9.31 -12.94 -7.42
CA SER A 230 8.36 -13.63 -6.53
C SER A 230 7.20 -12.73 -6.10
N PHE A 231 7.46 -11.45 -5.84
CA PHE A 231 6.44 -10.44 -5.59
C PHE A 231 5.47 -10.33 -6.77
N VAL A 232 5.96 -10.16 -8.00
CA VAL A 232 5.13 -10.05 -9.19
C VAL A 232 4.29 -11.32 -9.39
N LEU A 233 4.88 -12.50 -9.25
CA LEU A 233 4.17 -13.78 -9.39
C LEU A 233 3.08 -13.96 -8.32
N ALA A 234 3.35 -13.58 -7.07
CA ALA A 234 2.37 -13.69 -6.00
C ALA A 234 1.21 -12.71 -6.19
N THR A 235 1.52 -11.45 -6.50
CA THR A 235 0.58 -10.35 -6.61
C THR A 235 -0.36 -10.55 -7.80
N TYR A 236 0.20 -10.65 -8.99
CA TYR A 236 -0.60 -10.80 -10.22
C TYR A 236 -1.11 -12.23 -10.44
N GLY A 237 -0.40 -13.24 -9.92
CA GLY A 237 -0.92 -14.60 -9.88
C GLY A 237 -2.13 -14.75 -8.97
N SER A 238 -2.20 -13.98 -7.89
CA SER A 238 -3.39 -13.90 -7.03
C SER A 238 -4.56 -13.25 -7.76
N GLU A 239 -4.32 -12.11 -8.42
CA GLU A 239 -5.32 -11.40 -9.23
C GLU A 239 -5.91 -12.30 -10.32
N PHE A 240 -5.07 -13.08 -11.00
CA PHE A 240 -5.49 -14.00 -12.07
C PHE A 240 -6.52 -15.03 -11.59
N VAL A 241 -6.49 -15.42 -10.32
CA VAL A 241 -7.49 -16.35 -9.73
C VAL A 241 -8.57 -15.63 -8.91
N GLY A 242 -8.72 -14.32 -9.10
CA GLY A 242 -9.72 -13.50 -8.42
C GLY A 242 -9.36 -13.12 -6.98
N GLY A 243 -8.08 -13.17 -6.60
CA GLY A 243 -7.61 -12.77 -5.27
C GLY A 243 -7.30 -11.27 -5.20
N ASN A 244 -7.36 -10.72 -3.98
CA ASN A 244 -7.02 -9.32 -3.73
C ASN A 244 -5.52 -9.07 -3.90
N ILE A 245 -5.17 -8.20 -4.83
CA ILE A 245 -3.80 -7.89 -5.25
C ILE A 245 -2.96 -7.25 -4.12
N LEU A 246 -3.54 -6.34 -3.32
CA LEU A 246 -2.83 -5.68 -2.23
C LEU A 246 -2.58 -6.62 -1.06
N LEU A 247 -3.59 -7.41 -0.70
CA LEU A 247 -3.44 -8.41 0.36
C LEU A 247 -2.37 -9.43 -0.01
N ALA A 248 -2.33 -9.88 -1.28
CA ALA A 248 -1.30 -10.78 -1.76
C ALA A 248 0.09 -10.15 -1.68
N SER A 249 0.23 -8.87 -2.06
CA SER A 249 1.48 -8.10 -1.96
C SER A 249 1.98 -8.03 -0.51
N TYR A 250 1.10 -7.71 0.44
CA TYR A 250 1.45 -7.66 1.85
C TYR A 250 1.90 -9.03 2.39
N VAL A 251 1.09 -10.06 2.15
CA VAL A 251 1.35 -11.41 2.69
C VAL A 251 2.64 -11.99 2.13
N VAL A 252 2.90 -11.87 0.83
CA VAL A 252 4.17 -12.35 0.26
C VAL A 252 5.36 -11.59 0.84
N GLY A 253 5.21 -10.28 1.08
CA GLY A 253 6.21 -9.46 1.78
C GLY A 253 6.52 -10.00 3.19
N VAL A 254 5.48 -10.23 4.01
CA VAL A 254 5.61 -10.79 5.36
C VAL A 254 6.29 -12.17 5.34
N VAL A 255 5.90 -13.06 4.43
CA VAL A 255 6.46 -14.41 4.32
C VAL A 255 7.94 -14.35 3.96
N ILE A 256 8.29 -13.55 2.96
CA ILE A 256 9.67 -13.40 2.48
C ILE A 256 10.52 -12.70 3.54
N GLY A 257 10.07 -11.58 4.09
CA GLY A 257 10.82 -10.78 5.07
C GLY A 257 11.18 -11.53 6.35
N ASN A 258 10.34 -12.51 6.73
CA ASN A 258 10.58 -13.35 7.90
C ASN A 258 11.23 -14.70 7.60
N GLY A 259 11.27 -15.12 6.34
CA GLY A 259 11.75 -16.43 5.94
C GLY A 259 13.18 -16.45 5.41
N ILE A 260 13.64 -15.38 4.78
CA ILE A 260 14.99 -15.30 4.19
C ILE A 260 16.04 -15.20 5.30
N LYS A 261 17.03 -16.09 5.24
CA LYS A 261 18.19 -16.10 6.15
C LYS A 261 19.40 -15.38 5.54
N ARG A 262 19.60 -15.54 4.23
CA ARG A 262 20.73 -14.92 3.49
C ARG A 262 20.22 -13.75 2.67
N GLY A 263 20.97 -12.64 2.66
CA GLY A 263 20.61 -11.46 1.86
C GLY A 263 19.41 -10.67 2.35
N ARG A 264 18.92 -10.92 3.58
CA ARG A 264 17.79 -10.19 4.16
C ARG A 264 18.03 -8.69 4.20
N GLU A 265 19.21 -8.29 4.67
CA GLU A 265 19.57 -6.86 4.76
C GLU A 265 19.71 -6.23 3.38
N VAL A 266 20.32 -6.93 2.43
CA VAL A 266 20.45 -6.45 1.04
C VAL A 266 19.07 -6.27 0.40
N THR A 267 18.17 -7.24 0.61
CA THR A 267 16.78 -7.16 0.11
C THR A 267 16.04 -6.00 0.73
N LYS A 268 16.08 -5.86 2.05
CA LYS A 268 15.42 -4.73 2.74
C LYS A 268 15.99 -3.39 2.30
N HIS A 269 17.30 -3.27 2.19
CA HIS A 269 17.93 -2.03 1.74
C HIS A 269 17.53 -1.68 0.31
N PHE A 270 17.49 -2.67 -0.59
CA PHE A 270 17.03 -2.47 -1.96
C PHE A 270 15.60 -1.95 -2.02
N PHE A 271 14.67 -2.65 -1.37
CA PHE A 271 13.25 -2.26 -1.43
C PHE A 271 12.89 -1.02 -0.60
N ASN A 272 13.61 -0.72 0.47
CA ASN A 272 13.41 0.52 1.24
C ASN A 272 13.97 1.77 0.51
N SER A 273 14.64 1.59 -0.62
CA SER A 273 15.15 2.68 -1.46
C SER A 273 14.15 3.10 -2.54
N PHE A 274 13.06 2.34 -2.71
CA PHE A 274 11.92 2.70 -3.55
C PHE A 274 10.90 3.52 -2.76
#